data_e565934fcdda26ef2ce3598ee9934c35
#
_entry.id   e565934fcdda26ef2ce3598ee9934c35
#
_cell.length_a   1.000
_cell.length_b   1.000
_cell.length_c   1.000
_cell.angle_alpha   90.00
_cell.angle_beta   90.00
_cell.angle_gamma   90.00
#
_symmetry.space_group_name_H-M   'P 1'
#
loop_
_entity.id
_entity.type
_entity.pdbx_description
1 polymer ?
#
loop_
_entity_poly.entity_id
_entity_poly.type
_entity_poly.pdbx_seq_one_letter_code
_entity_poly.pdbx_strand_id
1 'polypeptide(L)'
;SREFFKKAMAHPELLAKHASTGYVPLTLKGVDGSSFNNDLLHLIGFEADSKEAYLLMYTYYNKVENRGAACLCAYKLIEKYRQDDVREVRKSKYLNTIDSLIHVYQDIPEAGELAVEHFRFMEGATDAKPLDKLNYINYALNRWGGWSRMNVLRNAQKRLTEPMFQVKDMPQVLRPGEKAWVQLDVRNLQNLKISISRLNITADNDYNA
;
A
#
# COMPACT_ATOMS: atom_id res chain seq x y z
N SER A 1 32.29 -0.82 8.08
CA SER A 1 31.35 -1.53 7.19
C SER A 1 30.91 -0.67 6.00
N ARG A 2 30.50 0.60 6.18
CA ARG A 2 29.99 1.48 5.10
C ARG A 2 30.95 1.69 3.92
N GLU A 3 32.24 1.75 4.17
CA GLU A 3 33.25 1.86 3.10
C GLU A 3 33.38 0.57 2.27
N PHE A 4 33.27 -0.60 2.91
CA PHE A 4 33.27 -1.87 2.17
C PHE A 4 32.05 -1.98 1.26
N PHE A 5 30.86 -1.59 1.71
CA PHE A 5 29.68 -1.55 0.87
C PHE A 5 29.87 -0.61 -0.34
N LYS A 6 30.41 0.60 -0.13
CA LYS A 6 30.69 1.52 -1.23
C LYS A 6 31.65 0.93 -2.24
N LYS A 7 32.74 0.29 -1.80
CA LYS A 7 33.71 -0.38 -2.68
C LYS A 7 33.06 -1.54 -3.44
N ALA A 8 32.29 -2.39 -2.77
CA ALA A 8 31.60 -3.51 -3.40
C ALA A 8 30.62 -3.02 -4.47
N MET A 9 29.80 -2.01 -4.14
CA MET A 9 28.80 -1.43 -5.04
C MET A 9 29.41 -0.64 -6.22
N ALA A 10 30.71 -0.31 -6.19
CA ALA A 10 31.38 0.33 -7.32
C ALA A 10 31.53 -0.60 -8.54
N HIS A 11 31.38 -1.91 -8.35
CA HIS A 11 31.51 -2.95 -9.39
C HIS A 11 30.27 -3.85 -9.44
N PRO A 12 29.08 -3.30 -9.77
CA PRO A 12 27.82 -4.02 -9.77
C PRO A 12 27.82 -5.24 -10.71
N GLU A 13 28.54 -5.16 -11.81
CA GLU A 13 28.69 -6.24 -12.79
C GLU A 13 29.41 -7.48 -12.22
N LEU A 14 30.28 -7.31 -11.24
CA LEU A 14 30.93 -8.42 -10.57
C LEU A 14 29.98 -9.07 -9.56
N LEU A 15 29.28 -8.28 -8.78
CA LEU A 15 28.30 -8.76 -7.79
C LEU A 15 27.15 -9.51 -8.45
N ALA A 16 26.66 -9.02 -9.59
CA ALA A 16 25.56 -9.65 -10.32
C ALA A 16 25.90 -11.02 -10.93
N LYS A 17 27.19 -11.37 -11.05
CA LYS A 17 27.65 -12.69 -11.53
C LYS A 17 27.61 -13.77 -10.45
N HIS A 18 27.48 -13.40 -9.19
CA HIS A 18 27.51 -14.33 -8.07
C HIS A 18 26.10 -14.53 -7.52
N ALA A 19 25.71 -15.79 -7.31
CA ALA A 19 24.45 -16.12 -6.66
C ALA A 19 24.49 -15.77 -5.16
N SER A 20 23.37 -15.31 -4.63
CA SER A 20 23.20 -15.11 -3.21
C SER A 20 23.04 -16.46 -2.48
N THR A 21 23.44 -16.51 -1.21
CA THR A 21 23.45 -17.73 -0.40
C THR A 21 22.14 -17.98 0.36
N GLY A 22 21.01 -17.52 -0.17
CA GLY A 22 19.69 -17.76 0.45
C GLY A 22 19.32 -16.84 1.63
N TYR A 23 20.21 -15.92 2.04
CA TYR A 23 19.87 -14.86 2.97
C TYR A 23 18.93 -13.84 2.30
N VAL A 24 17.86 -13.46 2.97
CA VAL A 24 16.93 -12.43 2.49
C VAL A 24 17.01 -11.20 3.39
N PRO A 25 17.43 -10.04 2.86
CA PRO A 25 17.46 -8.80 3.64
C PRO A 25 16.07 -8.42 4.17
N LEU A 26 16.01 -7.86 5.38
CA LEU A 26 14.76 -7.37 5.99
C LEU A 26 14.07 -6.30 5.12
N THR A 27 14.83 -5.52 4.38
CA THR A 27 14.35 -4.49 3.46
C THR A 27 13.61 -5.04 2.24
N LEU A 28 13.83 -6.32 1.91
CA LEU A 28 13.05 -7.06 0.90
C LEU A 28 11.76 -7.67 1.45
N LYS A 29 11.51 -7.58 2.76
CA LYS A 29 10.33 -8.16 3.37
C LYS A 29 9.06 -7.55 2.74
N GLY A 30 8.27 -8.38 2.07
CA GLY A 30 7.05 -7.99 1.38
C GLY A 30 7.24 -7.56 -0.08
N VAL A 31 8.46 -7.59 -0.61
CA VAL A 31 8.78 -7.41 -2.03
C VAL A 31 9.14 -8.77 -2.63
N ASP A 32 8.58 -9.11 -3.79
CA ASP A 32 8.97 -10.32 -4.51
C ASP A 32 10.36 -10.13 -5.12
N GLY A 33 11.34 -10.85 -4.56
CA GLY A 33 12.75 -10.77 -4.97
C GLY A 33 13.10 -11.60 -6.21
N SER A 34 12.13 -12.32 -6.80
CA SER A 34 12.38 -13.21 -7.95
C SER A 34 12.94 -12.47 -9.17
N SER A 35 12.58 -11.19 -9.33
CA SER A 35 13.06 -10.33 -10.43
C SER A 35 14.57 -10.05 -10.40
N PHE A 36 15.23 -10.25 -9.25
CA PHE A 36 16.66 -9.97 -9.07
C PHE A 36 17.59 -11.15 -9.41
N ASN A 37 17.06 -12.27 -9.89
CA ASN A 37 17.84 -13.50 -10.20
C ASN A 37 18.67 -14.03 -9.02
N ASN A 38 18.36 -13.67 -7.79
CA ASN A 38 19.07 -14.03 -6.56
C ASN A 38 20.59 -13.72 -6.62
N ASP A 39 20.98 -12.64 -7.27
CA ASP A 39 22.37 -12.20 -7.36
C ASP A 39 22.86 -11.51 -6.06
N LEU A 40 24.18 -11.41 -5.87
CA LEU A 40 24.76 -10.71 -4.72
C LEU A 40 24.56 -9.20 -4.78
N LEU A 41 24.34 -8.62 -5.96
CA LEU A 41 24.13 -7.18 -6.13
C LEU A 41 22.88 -6.74 -5.38
N HIS A 42 21.75 -7.46 -5.56
CA HIS A 42 20.51 -7.10 -4.87
C HIS A 42 20.64 -7.30 -3.36
N LEU A 43 21.28 -8.39 -2.92
CA LEU A 43 21.47 -8.67 -1.50
C LEU A 43 22.23 -7.53 -0.81
N ILE A 44 23.39 -7.15 -1.36
CA ILE A 44 24.26 -6.10 -0.81
C ILE A 44 23.57 -4.73 -0.90
N GLY A 45 22.91 -4.45 -2.02
CA GLY A 45 22.23 -3.18 -2.23
C GLY A 45 21.03 -2.96 -1.29
N PHE A 46 20.25 -4.00 -1.05
CA PHE A 46 19.14 -3.93 -0.10
C PHE A 46 19.61 -3.94 1.36
N GLU A 47 20.72 -4.60 1.67
CA GLU A 47 21.33 -4.51 3.01
C GLU A 47 21.88 -3.11 3.30
N ALA A 48 22.43 -2.43 2.28
CA ALA A 48 22.88 -1.04 2.40
C ALA A 48 21.71 -0.06 2.62
N ASP A 49 20.53 -0.37 2.11
CA ASP A 49 19.27 0.37 2.22
C ASP A 49 19.42 1.89 2.08
N SER A 50 20.19 2.32 1.08
CA SER A 50 20.52 3.73 0.82
C SER A 50 20.09 4.18 -0.57
N LYS A 51 19.90 5.51 -0.74
CA LYS A 51 19.58 6.10 -2.04
C LYS A 51 20.65 5.81 -3.08
N GLU A 52 21.91 5.89 -2.68
CA GLU A 52 23.05 5.64 -3.56
C GLU A 52 23.06 4.19 -4.04
N ALA A 53 22.78 3.23 -3.14
CA ALA A 53 22.71 1.82 -3.50
C ALA A 53 21.56 1.55 -4.48
N TYR A 54 20.36 2.06 -4.19
CA TYR A 54 19.19 1.86 -5.08
C TYR A 54 19.37 2.54 -6.43
N LEU A 55 19.99 3.73 -6.47
CA LEU A 55 20.28 4.42 -7.73
C LEU A 55 21.28 3.62 -8.60
N LEU A 56 22.32 3.09 -7.96
CA LEU A 56 23.32 2.27 -8.64
C LEU A 56 22.70 0.98 -9.19
N MET A 57 21.91 0.27 -8.38
CA MET A 57 21.17 -0.93 -8.80
C MET A 57 20.20 -0.61 -9.94
N TYR A 58 19.45 0.48 -9.83
CA TYR A 58 18.53 0.94 -10.87
C TYR A 58 19.26 1.16 -12.21
N THR A 59 20.38 1.87 -12.15
CA THR A 59 21.21 2.13 -13.34
C THR A 59 21.77 0.85 -13.95
N TYR A 60 22.25 -0.06 -13.12
CA TYR A 60 22.78 -1.34 -13.56
C TYR A 60 21.70 -2.21 -14.22
N TYR A 61 20.55 -2.42 -13.54
CA TYR A 61 19.48 -3.28 -14.05
C TYR A 61 18.84 -2.72 -15.33
N ASN A 62 18.75 -1.40 -15.49
CA ASN A 62 18.34 -0.81 -16.76
C ASN A 62 19.36 -1.09 -17.87
N LYS A 63 20.66 -1.02 -17.57
CA LYS A 63 21.72 -1.30 -18.55
C LYS A 63 21.70 -2.75 -19.05
N VAL A 64 21.34 -3.70 -18.18
CA VAL A 64 21.23 -5.12 -18.52
C VAL A 64 19.83 -5.55 -18.90
N GLU A 65 18.92 -4.60 -19.11
CA GLU A 65 17.52 -4.79 -19.53
C GLU A 65 16.67 -5.67 -18.57
N ASN A 66 17.09 -5.79 -17.31
CA ASN A 66 16.27 -6.42 -16.27
C ASN A 66 15.25 -5.41 -15.74
N ARG A 67 14.15 -5.25 -16.47
CA ARG A 67 13.11 -4.23 -16.20
C ARG A 67 12.40 -4.45 -14.87
N GLY A 68 12.19 -5.70 -14.46
CA GLY A 68 11.55 -6.03 -13.18
C GLY A 68 12.39 -5.54 -12.00
N ALA A 69 13.68 -5.91 -11.97
CA ALA A 69 14.62 -5.45 -10.95
C ALA A 69 14.77 -3.92 -10.94
N ALA A 70 14.84 -3.29 -12.13
CA ALA A 70 14.91 -1.85 -12.25
C ALA A 70 13.65 -1.15 -11.67
N CYS A 71 12.46 -1.67 -11.95
CA CYS A 71 11.19 -1.16 -11.40
C CYS A 71 11.19 -1.21 -9.86
N LEU A 72 11.60 -2.33 -9.26
CA LEU A 72 11.67 -2.48 -7.81
C LEU A 72 12.71 -1.56 -7.17
N CYS A 73 13.85 -1.34 -7.82
CA CYS A 73 14.84 -0.36 -7.37
C CYS A 73 14.31 1.08 -7.45
N ALA A 74 13.58 1.42 -8.51
CA ALA A 74 12.92 2.73 -8.66
C ALA A 74 11.88 2.96 -7.56
N TYR A 75 11.06 1.95 -7.25
CA TYR A 75 10.12 1.99 -6.14
C TYR A 75 10.82 2.28 -4.81
N LYS A 76 11.89 1.54 -4.50
CA LYS A 76 12.67 1.73 -3.27
C LYS A 76 13.34 3.09 -3.21
N LEU A 77 13.81 3.60 -4.31
CA LEU A 77 14.39 4.93 -4.40
C LEU A 77 13.36 6.02 -4.08
N ILE A 78 12.14 5.91 -4.61
CA ILE A 78 11.02 6.80 -4.30
C ILE A 78 10.67 6.73 -2.80
N GLU A 79 10.59 5.53 -2.23
CA GLU A 79 10.32 5.33 -0.81
C GLU A 79 11.35 6.08 0.07
N LYS A 80 12.64 6.01 -0.27
CA LYS A 80 13.70 6.75 0.42
C LYS A 80 13.58 8.28 0.25
N TYR A 81 13.25 8.76 -0.94
CA TYR A 81 13.01 10.18 -1.15
C TYR A 81 11.81 10.70 -0.35
N ARG A 82 10.76 9.90 -0.24
CA ARG A 82 9.57 10.24 0.56
C ARG A 82 9.90 10.37 2.05
N GLN A 83 10.73 9.49 2.59
CA GLN A 83 11.11 9.51 4.00
C GLN A 83 11.86 10.79 4.41
N ASP A 84 12.63 11.36 3.47
CA ASP A 84 13.43 12.56 3.75
C ASP A 84 12.66 13.88 3.56
N ASP A 85 11.45 13.83 3.02
CA ASP A 85 10.77 15.02 2.54
C ASP A 85 9.31 15.15 3.02
N VAL A 86 9.12 15.99 4.04
CA VAL A 86 7.83 16.17 4.74
C VAL A 86 6.98 17.32 4.14
N ARG A 87 7.44 18.06 3.14
CA ARG A 87 6.77 19.27 2.64
C ARG A 87 5.73 18.98 1.55
N GLU A 88 4.54 19.60 1.65
CA GLU A 88 3.41 19.40 0.71
C GLU A 88 3.73 19.72 -0.76
N VAL A 89 4.55 20.72 -1.03
CA VAL A 89 4.96 21.14 -2.39
C VAL A 89 5.66 20.01 -3.15
N ARG A 90 6.21 19.04 -2.44
CA ARG A 90 6.91 17.89 -3.03
C ARG A 90 6.03 16.66 -3.25
N LYS A 91 4.83 16.62 -2.66
CA LYS A 91 3.86 15.52 -2.91
C LYS A 91 3.48 15.42 -4.39
N SER A 92 3.22 16.55 -5.06
CA SER A 92 2.89 16.57 -6.49
C SER A 92 4.06 16.08 -7.36
N LYS A 93 5.30 16.41 -7.00
CA LYS A 93 6.50 15.95 -7.71
C LYS A 93 6.66 14.42 -7.59
N TYR A 94 6.40 13.85 -6.41
CA TYR A 94 6.46 12.42 -6.21
C TYR A 94 5.37 11.69 -6.99
N LEU A 95 4.14 12.19 -6.97
CA LEU A 95 3.05 11.62 -7.76
C LEU A 95 3.38 11.62 -9.25
N ASN A 96 3.85 12.74 -9.80
CA ASN A 96 4.25 12.83 -11.20
C ASN A 96 5.39 11.85 -11.54
N THR A 97 6.33 11.65 -10.60
CA THR A 97 7.41 10.68 -10.79
C THR A 97 6.88 9.24 -10.76
N ILE A 98 5.99 8.92 -9.82
CA ILE A 98 5.34 7.60 -9.74
C ILE A 98 4.53 7.33 -11.00
N ASP A 99 3.75 8.29 -11.48
CA ASP A 99 2.94 8.16 -12.70
C ASP A 99 3.82 7.93 -13.93
N SER A 100 4.93 8.66 -14.03
CA SER A 100 5.91 8.46 -15.11
C SER A 100 6.52 7.06 -15.06
N LEU A 101 6.86 6.56 -13.88
CA LEU A 101 7.39 5.20 -13.72
C LEU A 101 6.33 4.13 -13.99
N ILE A 102 5.09 4.33 -13.54
CA ILE A 102 3.96 3.44 -13.87
C ILE A 102 3.81 3.36 -15.40
N HIS A 103 3.89 4.49 -16.09
CA HIS A 103 3.80 4.50 -17.55
C HIS A 103 4.95 3.72 -18.21
N VAL A 104 6.18 3.86 -17.73
CA VAL A 104 7.37 3.15 -18.23
C VAL A 104 7.27 1.63 -18.00
N TYR A 105 6.76 1.22 -16.84
CA TYR A 105 6.75 -0.18 -16.41
C TYR A 105 5.37 -0.84 -16.45
N GLN A 106 4.38 -0.21 -17.08
CA GLN A 106 2.97 -0.65 -17.03
C GLN A 106 2.71 -2.08 -17.57
N ASP A 107 3.60 -2.62 -18.34
CA ASP A 107 3.52 -3.94 -19.00
C ASP A 107 4.11 -5.08 -18.17
N ILE A 108 4.71 -4.78 -17.03
CA ILE A 108 5.30 -5.80 -16.14
C ILE A 108 4.61 -5.85 -14.78
N PRO A 109 4.57 -7.02 -14.10
CA PRO A 109 3.86 -7.20 -12.83
C PRO A 109 4.43 -6.38 -11.68
N GLU A 110 5.74 -6.09 -11.67
CA GLU A 110 6.43 -5.31 -10.64
C GLU A 110 5.91 -3.87 -10.54
N ALA A 111 5.31 -3.33 -11.61
CA ALA A 111 4.64 -2.03 -11.57
C ALA A 111 3.50 -1.98 -10.53
N GLY A 112 3.02 -3.14 -10.07
CA GLY A 112 2.11 -3.24 -8.95
C GLY A 112 2.63 -2.56 -7.67
N GLU A 113 3.96 -2.54 -7.43
CA GLU A 113 4.54 -1.81 -6.29
C GLU A 113 4.33 -0.31 -6.41
N LEU A 114 4.56 0.23 -7.61
CA LEU A 114 4.34 1.64 -7.90
C LEU A 114 2.85 2.01 -7.80
N ALA A 115 1.97 1.12 -8.26
CA ALA A 115 0.53 1.31 -8.17
C ALA A 115 0.03 1.34 -6.71
N VAL A 116 0.56 0.48 -5.85
CA VAL A 116 0.26 0.52 -4.40
C VAL A 116 0.76 1.81 -3.77
N GLU A 117 1.94 2.28 -4.16
CA GLU A 117 2.49 3.54 -3.62
C GLU A 117 1.68 4.75 -4.09
N HIS A 118 1.28 4.80 -5.36
CA HIS A 118 0.36 5.83 -5.87
C HIS A 118 -0.94 5.87 -5.06
N PHE A 119 -1.55 4.70 -4.83
CA PHE A 119 -2.77 4.61 -4.04
C PHE A 119 -2.60 5.14 -2.61
N ARG A 120 -1.46 4.89 -1.97
CA ARG A 120 -1.17 5.43 -0.63
C ARG A 120 -1.16 6.96 -0.61
N PHE A 121 -0.67 7.60 -1.66
CA PHE A 121 -0.77 9.06 -1.79
C PHE A 121 -2.22 9.50 -1.94
N MET A 122 -3.03 8.81 -2.76
CA MET A 122 -4.46 9.10 -2.88
C MET A 122 -5.20 8.90 -1.55
N GLU A 123 -4.83 7.88 -0.78
CA GLU A 123 -5.45 7.59 0.52
C GLU A 123 -5.19 8.71 1.53
N GLY A 124 -3.99 9.29 1.53
CA GLY A 124 -3.58 10.41 2.37
C GLY A 124 -4.04 11.79 1.89
N ALA A 125 -4.58 11.90 0.66
CA ALA A 125 -5.08 13.16 0.13
C ALA A 125 -6.50 13.46 0.65
N THR A 126 -6.71 14.65 1.21
CA THR A 126 -8.00 15.06 1.80
C THR A 126 -9.08 15.34 0.76
N ASP A 127 -8.69 15.65 -0.47
CA ASP A 127 -9.54 15.99 -1.61
C ASP A 127 -9.92 14.79 -2.49
N ALA A 128 -9.25 13.65 -2.33
CA ALA A 128 -9.52 12.46 -3.12
C ALA A 128 -10.85 11.79 -2.71
N LYS A 129 -11.81 11.81 -3.64
CA LYS A 129 -13.15 11.23 -3.41
C LYS A 129 -13.10 9.70 -3.32
N PRO A 130 -14.00 9.06 -2.56
CA PRO A 130 -14.08 7.60 -2.47
C PRO A 130 -14.25 6.91 -3.83
N LEU A 131 -15.00 7.51 -4.74
CA LEU A 131 -15.21 6.98 -6.09
C LEU A 131 -13.90 6.98 -6.91
N ASP A 132 -13.10 8.04 -6.82
CA ASP A 132 -11.82 8.13 -7.53
C ASP A 132 -10.84 7.07 -7.02
N LYS A 133 -10.82 6.88 -5.70
CA LYS A 133 -10.03 5.81 -5.05
C LYS A 133 -10.47 4.43 -5.54
N LEU A 134 -11.78 4.18 -5.61
CA LEU A 134 -12.31 2.89 -6.09
C LEU A 134 -12.00 2.65 -7.58
N ASN A 135 -12.15 3.67 -8.42
CA ASN A 135 -11.81 3.59 -9.84
C ASN A 135 -10.32 3.27 -10.04
N TYR A 136 -9.45 3.93 -9.29
CA TYR A 136 -8.01 3.64 -9.35
C TYR A 136 -7.69 2.21 -8.89
N ILE A 137 -8.28 1.76 -7.78
CA ILE A 137 -8.10 0.38 -7.29
C ILE A 137 -8.51 -0.64 -8.37
N ASN A 138 -9.69 -0.46 -8.97
CA ASN A 138 -10.19 -1.36 -10.01
C ASN A 138 -9.24 -1.39 -11.22
N TYR A 139 -8.76 -0.23 -11.67
CA TYR A 139 -7.75 -0.13 -12.72
C TYR A 139 -6.48 -0.92 -12.38
N ALA A 140 -5.92 -0.68 -11.20
CA ALA A 140 -4.67 -1.30 -10.77
C ALA A 140 -4.80 -2.83 -10.57
N LEU A 141 -5.92 -3.29 -9.99
CA LEU A 141 -6.19 -4.71 -9.80
C LEU A 141 -6.40 -5.45 -11.13
N ASN A 142 -7.06 -4.81 -12.11
CA ASN A 142 -7.22 -5.41 -13.44
C ASN A 142 -5.89 -5.57 -14.16
N ARG A 143 -4.94 -4.66 -13.95
CA ARG A 143 -3.68 -4.64 -14.67
C ARG A 143 -2.59 -5.47 -13.99
N TRP A 144 -2.46 -5.36 -12.68
CA TRP A 144 -1.37 -5.99 -11.90
C TRP A 144 -1.87 -6.89 -10.77
N GLY A 145 -3.11 -7.35 -10.84
CA GLY A 145 -3.76 -8.12 -9.77
C GLY A 145 -3.01 -9.38 -9.35
N GLY A 146 -2.19 -9.98 -10.22
CA GLY A 146 -1.35 -11.13 -9.89
C GLY A 146 -0.15 -10.82 -8.99
N TRP A 147 0.24 -9.55 -8.85
CA TRP A 147 1.35 -9.17 -7.99
C TRP A 147 0.99 -9.35 -6.51
N SER A 148 1.93 -9.89 -5.72
CA SER A 148 1.67 -10.32 -4.33
C SER A 148 1.17 -9.19 -3.43
N ARG A 149 1.67 -7.98 -3.61
CA ARG A 149 1.34 -6.82 -2.77
C ARG A 149 0.00 -6.16 -3.12
N MET A 150 -0.65 -6.57 -4.20
CA MET A 150 -1.98 -6.06 -4.58
C MET A 150 -3.08 -6.39 -3.56
N ASN A 151 -2.81 -7.25 -2.59
CA ASN A 151 -3.70 -7.47 -1.44
C ASN A 151 -3.98 -6.19 -0.64
N VAL A 152 -3.05 -5.22 -0.64
CA VAL A 152 -3.28 -3.89 -0.05
C VAL A 152 -4.48 -3.20 -0.73
N LEU A 153 -4.52 -3.22 -2.06
CA LEU A 153 -5.62 -2.63 -2.83
C LEU A 153 -6.92 -3.43 -2.70
N ARG A 154 -6.87 -4.76 -2.65
CA ARG A 154 -8.06 -5.59 -2.39
C ARG A 154 -8.69 -5.27 -1.03
N ASN A 155 -7.88 -5.12 0.00
CA ASN A 155 -8.36 -4.74 1.33
C ASN A 155 -8.96 -3.32 1.34
N ALA A 156 -8.34 -2.39 0.61
CA ALA A 156 -8.89 -1.05 0.46
C ALA A 156 -10.20 -1.04 -0.33
N GLN A 157 -10.30 -1.82 -1.42
CA GLN A 157 -11.54 -2.02 -2.17
C GLN A 157 -12.65 -2.52 -1.26
N LYS A 158 -12.37 -3.57 -0.50
CA LYS A 158 -13.33 -4.15 0.46
C LYS A 158 -13.82 -3.09 1.45
N ARG A 159 -12.92 -2.35 2.09
CA ARG A 159 -13.29 -1.25 3.00
C ARG A 159 -14.18 -0.19 2.36
N LEU A 160 -13.95 0.13 1.07
CA LEU A 160 -14.75 1.14 0.34
C LEU A 160 -16.12 0.62 -0.11
N THR A 161 -16.26 -0.69 -0.35
CA THR A 161 -17.48 -1.29 -0.90
C THR A 161 -18.35 -2.00 0.12
N GLU A 162 -17.78 -2.41 1.27
CA GLU A 162 -18.55 -3.12 2.31
C GLU A 162 -19.66 -2.25 2.89
N PRO A 163 -20.87 -2.81 3.04
CA PRO A 163 -21.94 -2.18 3.80
C PRO A 163 -21.52 -1.98 5.25
N MET A 164 -21.79 -0.79 5.79
CA MET A 164 -21.53 -0.49 7.19
C MET A 164 -22.64 0.39 7.74
N PHE A 165 -23.03 0.14 8.98
CA PHE A 165 -23.76 1.11 9.78
C PHE A 165 -23.18 1.15 11.20
N GLN A 166 -23.28 2.31 11.82
CA GLN A 166 -22.87 2.53 13.20
C GLN A 166 -23.84 3.50 13.87
N VAL A 167 -24.27 3.17 15.08
CA VAL A 167 -25.00 4.11 15.92
C VAL A 167 -23.98 5.09 16.51
N LYS A 168 -24.11 6.36 16.15
CA LYS A 168 -23.22 7.44 16.62
C LYS A 168 -23.70 8.00 17.96
N ASP A 169 -25.01 8.25 18.05
CA ASP A 169 -25.62 8.80 19.23
C ASP A 169 -27.01 8.25 19.38
N MET A 170 -27.39 7.93 20.61
CA MET A 170 -28.70 7.45 21.01
C MET A 170 -28.96 7.87 22.44
N PRO A 171 -30.16 8.39 22.77
CA PRO A 171 -30.54 8.69 24.15
C PRO A 171 -30.50 7.41 25.01
N GLN A 172 -29.79 7.46 26.12
CA GLN A 172 -29.72 6.32 27.07
C GLN A 172 -31.01 6.12 27.87
N VAL A 173 -31.76 7.19 28.06
CA VAL A 173 -33.01 7.19 28.80
C VAL A 173 -34.09 7.91 27.99
N LEU A 174 -35.23 7.27 27.81
CA LEU A 174 -36.38 7.80 27.12
C LEU A 174 -37.55 7.90 28.08
N ARG A 175 -38.27 9.05 28.10
CA ARG A 175 -39.51 9.20 28.83
C ARG A 175 -40.70 8.85 27.94
N PRO A 176 -41.78 8.32 28.50
CA PRO A 176 -42.99 8.04 27.73
C PRO A 176 -43.49 9.31 27.00
N GLY A 177 -43.69 9.19 25.68
CA GLY A 177 -44.14 10.30 24.84
C GLY A 177 -43.02 11.21 24.29
N GLU A 178 -41.76 11.06 24.70
CA GLU A 178 -40.63 11.79 24.12
C GLU A 178 -40.26 11.24 22.72
N LYS A 179 -39.91 12.17 21.83
CA LYS A 179 -39.33 11.82 20.54
C LYS A 179 -37.84 11.50 20.73
N ALA A 180 -37.44 10.30 20.37
CA ALA A 180 -36.03 9.89 20.34
C ALA A 180 -35.42 10.14 18.98
N TRP A 181 -34.19 10.68 18.98
CA TRP A 181 -33.38 10.82 17.81
C TRP A 181 -32.22 9.85 17.92
N VAL A 182 -32.04 9.04 16.89
CA VAL A 182 -30.88 8.13 16.75
C VAL A 182 -30.08 8.60 15.58
N GLN A 183 -28.83 8.95 15.83
CA GLN A 183 -27.87 9.29 14.74
C GLN A 183 -27.17 8.04 14.27
N LEU A 184 -27.33 7.74 12.98
CA LEU A 184 -26.70 6.61 12.33
C LEU A 184 -25.67 7.10 11.30
N ASP A 185 -24.50 6.48 11.30
CA ASP A 185 -23.53 6.59 10.23
C ASP A 185 -23.72 5.38 9.30
N VAL A 186 -24.08 5.64 8.04
CA VAL A 186 -24.47 4.61 7.08
C VAL A 186 -23.63 4.71 5.83
N ARG A 187 -23.09 3.58 5.37
CA ARG A 187 -22.30 3.52 4.14
C ARG A 187 -22.66 2.26 3.33
N ASN A 188 -22.85 2.44 2.03
CA ASN A 188 -23.09 1.35 1.07
C ASN A 188 -24.32 0.47 1.43
N LEU A 189 -25.30 1.01 2.13
CA LEU A 189 -26.57 0.34 2.43
C LEU A 189 -27.68 0.90 1.52
N GLN A 190 -28.41 0.01 0.85
CA GLN A 190 -29.57 0.38 0.06
C GLN A 190 -30.83 0.49 0.94
N ASN A 191 -30.93 -0.36 1.94
CA ASN A 191 -32.06 -0.43 2.85
C ASN A 191 -31.59 -0.69 4.27
N LEU A 192 -32.19 0.01 5.24
CA LEU A 192 -32.01 -0.22 6.67
C LEU A 192 -33.39 -0.51 7.29
N LYS A 193 -33.54 -1.68 7.90
CA LYS A 193 -34.75 -2.02 8.65
C LYS A 193 -34.51 -1.80 10.14
N ILE A 194 -35.30 -0.92 10.73
CA ILE A 194 -35.29 -0.69 12.18
C ILE A 194 -36.51 -1.36 12.77
N SER A 195 -36.33 -2.20 13.81
CA SER A 195 -37.38 -2.84 14.56
C SER A 195 -37.28 -2.40 16.01
N ILE A 196 -38.40 -1.96 16.57
CA ILE A 196 -38.50 -1.57 17.97
C ILE A 196 -39.38 -2.59 18.66
N SER A 197 -38.86 -3.23 19.71
CA SER A 197 -39.62 -4.20 20.51
C SER A 197 -39.68 -3.78 21.95
N ARG A 198 -40.82 -4.01 22.60
CA ARG A 198 -40.97 -3.80 24.05
C ARG A 198 -40.32 -4.98 24.77
N LEU A 199 -39.37 -4.70 25.63
CA LEU A 199 -38.77 -5.71 26.50
C LEU A 199 -39.60 -5.78 27.81
N ASN A 200 -40.17 -6.93 28.14
CA ASN A 200 -40.81 -7.18 29.42
C ASN A 200 -39.75 -7.74 30.36
N ILE A 201 -39.25 -6.89 31.26
CA ILE A 201 -38.25 -7.28 32.27
C ILE A 201 -39.00 -7.83 33.46
N THR A 202 -38.81 -9.11 33.77
CA THR A 202 -39.30 -9.74 35.02
C THR A 202 -38.11 -10.10 35.91
N ALA A 203 -38.31 -10.26 37.19
CA ALA A 203 -37.25 -10.58 38.16
C ALA A 203 -36.55 -11.91 37.89
N ASP A 204 -37.19 -12.80 37.13
CA ASP A 204 -36.70 -14.15 36.84
C ASP A 204 -35.91 -14.25 35.52
N ASN A 205 -35.75 -13.15 34.79
CA ASN A 205 -35.00 -13.16 33.55
C ASN A 205 -33.52 -12.86 33.82
N ASP A 206 -32.65 -13.81 33.48
CA ASP A 206 -31.19 -13.63 33.50
C ASP A 206 -30.77 -12.84 32.27
N TYR A 207 -30.30 -11.60 32.44
CA TYR A 207 -29.88 -10.69 31.37
C TYR A 207 -28.37 -10.71 31.11
N ASN A 208 -27.62 -11.66 31.68
CA ASN A 208 -26.18 -11.85 31.49
C ASN A 208 -25.85 -12.80 30.35
N ALA A 209 -26.60 -12.77 29.27
CA ALA A 209 -26.30 -13.54 28.06
C ALA A 209 -25.60 -12.70 26.98
#